data_4f2598a3ae391cf2f7d4d188aa758ecb
#
_entry.id   4f2598a3ae391cf2f7d4d188aa758ecb
#
_cell.length_a   1.000
_cell.length_b   1.000
_cell.length_c   1.000
_cell.angle_alpha   90.00
_cell.angle_beta   90.00
_cell.angle_gamma   90.00
#
_symmetry.space_group_name_H-M   'P 1'
#
loop_
_entity.id
_entity.type
_entity.pdbx_description
1 polymer ?
#
loop_
_entity_poly.entity_id
_entity_poly.type
_entity_poly.pdbx_seq_one_letter_code
_entity_poly.pdbx_strand_id
1 'polypeptide(L)'
;MDKLIITAAICGAEVTKEHNPAVPYTVEEMVREAKSAYDAGAAVLHVHVREDDGTPTQSKARYKEVMDAILHELPDVIIIPSTGGAVGMSAEERLQPTELMPEMATLDCGTVNFGDEVFENTLPMMRAFGKRMLENNIKPEYECFDMGHLEAALQMARRGEAPGHPMQFNFVLGVPGASSASVSNLLWLVNALPEGSTWTATGIGRHEFTLAAHAIAMGGHVRVGFEDNLYLSKGVLAKSNGELVAKVVRIAKELGREIATSDEAREILSLPPRK
;
A
#
# COMPACT_ATOMS: atom_id res chain seq x y z
N MET A 1 -20.59 -9.03 4.11
CA MET A 1 -19.32 -8.30 3.94
C MET A 1 -18.74 -8.70 2.61
N ASP A 2 -18.15 -7.76 1.90
CA ASP A 2 -17.39 -8.07 0.69
C ASP A 2 -16.20 -8.96 1.00
N LYS A 3 -15.68 -9.67 -0.02
CA LYS A 3 -14.46 -10.46 0.13
C LYS A 3 -13.31 -9.59 0.57
N LEU A 4 -12.35 -10.18 1.26
CA LEU A 4 -11.17 -9.47 1.77
C LEU A 4 -10.15 -9.29 0.66
N ILE A 5 -9.82 -8.06 0.32
CA ILE A 5 -8.61 -7.75 -0.46
C ILE A 5 -7.41 -7.77 0.50
N ILE A 6 -6.37 -8.52 0.12
CA ILE A 6 -5.08 -8.49 0.79
C ILE A 6 -4.08 -7.83 -0.15
N THR A 7 -3.51 -6.72 0.30
CA THR A 7 -2.38 -6.05 -0.36
C THR A 7 -1.09 -6.53 0.28
N ALA A 8 -0.13 -6.95 -0.53
CA ALA A 8 1.22 -7.27 -0.07
C ALA A 8 2.18 -6.13 -0.40
N ALA A 9 2.72 -5.46 0.61
CA ALA A 9 3.77 -4.44 0.49
C ALA A 9 5.14 -5.13 0.50
N ILE A 10 5.57 -5.61 -0.68
CA ILE A 10 6.64 -6.61 -0.82
C ILE A 10 8.04 -6.06 -0.54
N CYS A 11 8.22 -4.74 -0.70
CA CYS A 11 9.48 -4.05 -0.44
C CYS A 11 9.19 -2.57 -0.17
N GLY A 12 9.76 -2.02 0.86
CA GLY A 12 9.72 -0.59 1.18
C GLY A 12 11.05 0.11 0.88
N ALA A 13 11.12 1.41 1.16
CA ALA A 13 12.33 2.20 1.01
C ALA A 13 13.30 2.09 2.22
N GLU A 14 12.78 1.81 3.42
CA GLU A 14 13.53 1.92 4.68
C GLU A 14 14.13 0.60 5.18
N VAL A 15 13.46 -0.53 4.93
CA VAL A 15 13.93 -1.84 5.37
C VAL A 15 15.05 -2.35 4.46
N THR A 16 16.02 -3.08 5.04
CA THR A 16 17.19 -3.60 4.30
C THR A 16 17.40 -5.10 4.55
N LYS A 17 18.27 -5.72 3.76
CA LYS A 17 18.71 -7.11 3.96
C LYS A 17 19.44 -7.33 5.30
N GLU A 18 19.95 -6.27 5.93
CA GLU A 18 20.51 -6.35 7.29
C GLU A 18 19.42 -6.59 8.33
N HIS A 19 18.23 -6.03 8.12
CA HIS A 19 17.07 -6.23 8.99
C HIS A 19 16.41 -7.59 8.77
N ASN A 20 16.30 -8.01 7.49
CA ASN A 20 15.83 -9.35 7.10
C ASN A 20 16.44 -9.72 5.73
N PRO A 21 17.24 -10.80 5.64
CA PRO A 21 17.88 -11.21 4.37
C PRO A 21 16.92 -11.53 3.23
N ALA A 22 15.63 -11.73 3.52
CA ALA A 22 14.60 -12.01 2.52
C ALA A 22 14.04 -10.75 1.84
N VAL A 23 14.39 -9.53 2.30
CA VAL A 23 13.96 -8.27 1.65
C VAL A 23 14.47 -8.23 0.21
N PRO A 24 13.56 -8.08 -0.80
CA PRO A 24 13.96 -8.15 -2.20
C PRO A 24 14.57 -6.83 -2.70
N TYR A 25 15.63 -6.91 -3.50
CA TYR A 25 16.27 -5.78 -4.17
C TYR A 25 16.26 -5.94 -5.69
N THR A 26 16.70 -7.12 -6.20
CA THR A 26 16.78 -7.37 -7.63
C THR A 26 15.41 -7.69 -8.25
N VAL A 27 15.32 -7.61 -9.57
CA VAL A 27 14.08 -7.94 -10.30
C VAL A 27 13.62 -9.36 -9.99
N GLU A 28 14.55 -10.33 -9.98
CA GLU A 28 14.24 -11.73 -9.70
C GLU A 28 13.76 -11.94 -8.27
N GLU A 29 14.34 -11.21 -7.32
CA GLU A 29 13.90 -11.24 -5.92
C GLU A 29 12.49 -10.63 -5.78
N MET A 30 12.22 -9.50 -6.45
CA MET A 30 10.91 -8.85 -6.47
C MET A 30 9.83 -9.78 -7.06
N VAL A 31 10.11 -10.42 -8.19
CA VAL A 31 9.19 -11.39 -8.82
C VAL A 31 8.93 -12.59 -7.89
N ARG A 32 9.97 -13.13 -7.25
CA ARG A 32 9.84 -14.25 -6.31
C ARG A 32 8.95 -13.88 -5.12
N GLU A 33 9.16 -12.71 -4.53
CA GLU A 33 8.37 -12.24 -3.39
C GLU A 33 6.94 -11.89 -3.80
N ALA A 34 6.75 -11.27 -4.97
CA ALA A 34 5.43 -11.02 -5.55
C ALA A 34 4.64 -12.33 -5.74
N LYS A 35 5.29 -13.33 -6.34
CA LYS A 35 4.69 -14.66 -6.54
C LYS A 35 4.37 -15.35 -5.22
N SER A 36 5.27 -15.30 -4.25
CA SER A 36 5.05 -15.88 -2.92
C SER A 36 3.82 -15.27 -2.23
N ALA A 37 3.66 -13.94 -2.30
CA ALA A 37 2.52 -13.24 -1.74
C ALA A 37 1.21 -13.56 -2.49
N TYR A 38 1.26 -13.57 -3.82
CA TYR A 38 0.10 -13.89 -4.68
C TYR A 38 -0.39 -15.32 -4.45
N ASP A 39 0.49 -16.30 -4.46
CA ASP A 39 0.16 -17.71 -4.22
C ASP A 39 -0.43 -17.93 -2.81
N ALA A 40 -0.08 -17.07 -1.85
CA ALA A 40 -0.63 -17.08 -0.51
C ALA A 40 -2.00 -16.40 -0.39
N GLY A 41 -2.44 -15.63 -1.39
CA GLY A 41 -3.76 -14.99 -1.44
C GLY A 41 -3.76 -13.47 -1.53
N ALA A 42 -2.65 -12.80 -1.81
CA ALA A 42 -2.64 -11.37 -2.11
C ALA A 42 -3.22 -11.11 -3.50
N ALA A 43 -4.18 -10.20 -3.61
CA ALA A 43 -4.76 -9.77 -4.88
C ALA A 43 -4.08 -8.51 -5.43
N VAL A 44 -3.42 -7.76 -4.55
CA VAL A 44 -2.79 -6.47 -4.82
C VAL A 44 -1.36 -6.49 -4.31
N LEU A 45 -0.44 -5.90 -5.05
CA LEU A 45 0.96 -5.69 -4.66
C LEU A 45 1.23 -4.19 -4.55
N HIS A 46 1.65 -3.73 -3.39
CA HIS A 46 2.26 -2.42 -3.23
C HIS A 46 3.77 -2.54 -3.45
N VAL A 47 4.32 -1.70 -4.30
CA VAL A 47 5.67 -1.87 -4.82
C VAL A 47 6.49 -0.59 -4.70
N HIS A 48 7.58 -0.66 -3.95
CA HIS A 48 8.77 0.17 -4.11
C HIS A 48 9.79 -0.60 -4.94
N VAL A 49 10.68 0.12 -5.62
CA VAL A 49 11.80 -0.50 -6.33
C VAL A 49 13.14 0.02 -5.81
N ARG A 50 14.16 -0.81 -5.98
CA ARG A 50 15.54 -0.52 -5.58
C ARG A 50 16.47 -0.83 -6.73
N GLU A 51 17.63 -0.20 -6.74
CA GLU A 51 18.77 -0.69 -7.52
C GLU A 51 19.26 -2.02 -6.92
N ASP A 52 20.05 -2.78 -7.67
CA ASP A 52 20.51 -4.11 -7.25
C ASP A 52 21.41 -4.09 -6.00
N ASP A 53 22.00 -2.93 -5.67
CA ASP A 53 22.78 -2.69 -4.44
C ASP A 53 21.90 -2.38 -3.22
N GLY A 54 20.59 -2.25 -3.42
CA GLY A 54 19.61 -1.95 -2.39
C GLY A 54 19.29 -0.46 -2.23
N THR A 55 19.89 0.42 -3.01
CA THR A 55 19.57 1.86 -2.98
C THR A 55 18.14 2.09 -3.44
N PRO A 56 17.26 2.76 -2.64
CA PRO A 56 15.92 3.11 -3.06
C PRO A 56 15.92 4.02 -4.28
N THR A 57 15.03 3.78 -5.24
CA THR A 57 14.91 4.61 -6.45
C THR A 57 13.45 4.79 -6.86
N GLN A 58 13.15 5.93 -7.48
CA GLN A 58 11.86 6.21 -8.11
C GLN A 58 11.97 6.23 -9.64
N SER A 59 13.08 5.69 -10.18
CA SER A 59 13.33 5.63 -11.62
C SER A 59 12.17 4.93 -12.36
N LYS A 60 11.55 5.63 -13.30
CA LYS A 60 10.53 5.08 -14.20
C LYS A 60 11.03 3.82 -14.91
N ALA A 61 12.31 3.80 -15.33
CA ALA A 61 12.89 2.65 -16.02
C ALA A 61 12.93 1.43 -15.10
N ARG A 62 13.34 1.61 -13.84
CA ARG A 62 13.40 0.52 -12.87
C ARG A 62 12.00 0.03 -12.48
N TYR A 63 11.04 0.94 -12.27
CA TYR A 63 9.64 0.54 -12.06
C TYR A 63 9.08 -0.25 -13.24
N LYS A 64 9.35 0.20 -14.46
CA LYS A 64 8.90 -0.52 -15.66
C LYS A 64 9.47 -1.94 -15.72
N GLU A 65 10.77 -2.09 -15.49
CA GLU A 65 11.46 -3.38 -15.50
C GLU A 65 10.85 -4.35 -14.47
N VAL A 66 10.70 -3.90 -13.23
CA VAL A 66 10.15 -4.72 -12.14
C VAL A 66 8.67 -5.05 -12.38
N MET A 67 7.85 -4.06 -12.75
CA MET A 67 6.42 -4.26 -12.98
C MET A 67 6.16 -5.17 -14.18
N ASP A 68 6.90 -5.01 -15.29
CA ASP A 68 6.76 -5.89 -16.46
C ASP A 68 7.13 -7.33 -16.11
N ALA A 69 8.19 -7.54 -15.33
CA ALA A 69 8.62 -8.87 -14.90
C ALA A 69 7.58 -9.53 -13.97
N ILE A 70 7.02 -8.78 -13.02
CA ILE A 70 5.94 -9.27 -12.16
C ILE A 70 4.70 -9.62 -12.99
N LEU A 71 4.27 -8.75 -13.90
CA LEU A 71 3.08 -8.96 -14.74
C LEU A 71 3.26 -10.08 -15.77
N HIS A 72 4.51 -10.41 -16.14
CA HIS A 72 4.78 -11.58 -16.98
C HIS A 72 4.44 -12.88 -16.25
N GLU A 73 4.78 -12.99 -14.95
CA GLU A 73 4.51 -14.16 -14.12
C GLU A 73 3.08 -14.17 -13.52
N LEU A 74 2.54 -12.98 -13.24
CA LEU A 74 1.27 -12.77 -12.54
C LEU A 74 0.40 -11.80 -13.35
N PRO A 75 -0.15 -12.24 -14.49
CA PRO A 75 -0.80 -11.34 -15.45
C PRO A 75 -2.03 -10.61 -14.92
N ASP A 76 -2.68 -11.11 -13.88
CA ASP A 76 -3.93 -10.55 -13.31
C ASP A 76 -3.71 -9.76 -12.02
N VAL A 77 -2.51 -9.76 -11.44
CA VAL A 77 -2.28 -9.04 -10.18
C VAL A 77 -2.44 -7.53 -10.37
N ILE A 78 -3.00 -6.86 -9.36
CA ILE A 78 -3.03 -5.40 -9.32
C ILE A 78 -1.72 -4.89 -8.73
N ILE A 79 -1.02 -3.99 -9.42
CA ILE A 79 0.19 -3.36 -8.90
C ILE A 79 -0.11 -1.90 -8.56
N ILE A 80 0.22 -1.51 -7.33
CA ILE A 80 0.18 -0.13 -6.84
C ILE A 80 1.62 0.33 -6.65
N PRO A 81 2.24 1.00 -7.64
CA PRO A 81 3.55 1.59 -7.43
C PRO A 81 3.46 2.72 -6.41
N SER A 82 4.45 2.78 -5.52
CA SER A 82 4.53 3.85 -4.53
C SER A 82 4.96 5.17 -5.16
N THR A 83 4.28 6.26 -4.79
CA THR A 83 4.75 7.63 -5.01
C THR A 83 5.37 8.24 -3.74
N GLY A 84 5.54 7.44 -2.68
CA GLY A 84 6.20 7.86 -1.45
C GLY A 84 7.71 8.03 -1.63
N GLY A 85 8.35 7.08 -2.30
CA GLY A 85 9.81 7.05 -2.40
C GLY A 85 10.48 6.81 -1.05
N ALA A 86 11.71 7.29 -0.92
CA ALA A 86 12.41 7.42 0.35
C ALA A 86 12.32 8.86 0.88
N VAL A 87 12.49 9.03 2.19
CA VAL A 87 12.55 10.38 2.79
C VAL A 87 13.58 11.25 2.08
N GLY A 88 13.20 12.48 1.76
CA GLY A 88 14.08 13.46 1.07
C GLY A 88 14.02 13.43 -0.45
N MET A 89 13.36 12.47 -1.08
CA MET A 89 13.14 12.50 -2.54
C MET A 89 12.17 13.63 -2.95
N SER A 90 12.50 14.28 -4.06
CA SER A 90 11.69 15.37 -4.61
C SER A 90 10.33 14.89 -5.16
N ALA A 91 9.35 15.80 -5.26
CA ALA A 91 8.06 15.50 -5.87
C ALA A 91 8.19 15.02 -7.33
N GLU A 92 9.15 15.55 -8.08
CA GLU A 92 9.38 15.16 -9.48
C GLU A 92 9.89 13.72 -9.59
N GLU A 93 10.84 13.32 -8.73
CA GLU A 93 11.31 11.94 -8.65
C GLU A 93 10.17 11.00 -8.27
N ARG A 94 9.41 11.33 -7.22
CA ARG A 94 8.32 10.53 -6.68
C ARG A 94 7.16 10.32 -7.66
N LEU A 95 6.96 11.22 -8.62
CA LEU A 95 5.93 11.12 -9.66
C LEU A 95 6.31 10.22 -10.84
N GLN A 96 7.57 9.82 -11.00
CA GLN A 96 8.01 9.04 -12.16
C GLN A 96 7.22 7.74 -12.39
N PRO A 97 6.86 6.93 -11.37
CA PRO A 97 6.07 5.72 -11.57
C PRO A 97 4.70 5.96 -12.23
N THR A 98 4.11 7.14 -12.00
CA THR A 98 2.80 7.50 -12.60
C THR A 98 2.86 7.70 -14.11
N GLU A 99 4.04 7.89 -14.69
CA GLU A 99 4.23 7.98 -16.13
C GLU A 99 4.08 6.63 -16.85
N LEU A 100 4.06 5.54 -16.11
CA LEU A 100 3.75 4.19 -16.59
C LEU A 100 2.24 3.94 -16.70
N MET A 101 1.43 4.91 -16.26
CA MET A 101 -0.04 4.85 -16.28
C MET A 101 -0.59 3.56 -15.63
N PRO A 102 -0.20 3.22 -14.39
CA PRO A 102 -0.73 2.06 -13.70
C PRO A 102 -2.23 2.22 -13.41
N GLU A 103 -2.93 1.11 -13.12
CA GLU A 103 -4.36 1.15 -12.70
C GLU A 103 -4.55 1.96 -11.42
N MET A 104 -3.62 1.84 -10.47
CA MET A 104 -3.58 2.57 -9.19
C MET A 104 -2.16 3.04 -8.88
N ALA A 105 -2.05 4.05 -8.03
CA ALA A 105 -0.80 4.46 -7.39
C ALA A 105 -1.10 5.07 -6.02
N THR A 106 -0.12 5.12 -5.10
CA THR A 106 -0.35 5.76 -3.81
C THR A 106 -0.41 7.28 -3.93
N LEU A 107 -1.14 7.91 -3.03
CA LEU A 107 -1.13 9.35 -2.80
C LEU A 107 -1.06 9.60 -1.29
N ASP A 108 0.11 9.97 -0.80
CA ASP A 108 0.34 10.27 0.61
C ASP A 108 -0.32 11.60 1.00
N CYS A 109 -1.16 11.59 2.03
CA CYS A 109 -2.11 12.67 2.34
C CYS A 109 -1.67 13.57 3.50
N GLY A 110 -0.43 14.05 3.48
CA GLY A 110 0.07 15.02 4.46
C GLY A 110 1.46 14.71 4.98
N THR A 111 2.13 15.76 5.38
CA THR A 111 3.46 15.68 5.99
C THR A 111 3.38 15.05 7.37
N VAL A 112 4.27 14.11 7.66
CA VAL A 112 4.31 13.37 8.92
C VAL A 112 5.74 13.23 9.42
N ASN A 113 5.93 13.20 10.75
CA ASN A 113 7.19 12.73 11.31
C ASN A 113 7.31 11.24 11.04
N PHE A 114 8.43 10.83 10.50
CA PHE A 114 8.73 9.43 10.18
C PHE A 114 9.97 9.01 11.01
N GLY A 115 9.73 8.62 12.26
CA GLY A 115 10.80 8.52 13.24
C GLY A 115 11.41 9.91 13.54
N ASP A 116 12.72 10.04 13.36
CA ASP A 116 13.46 11.28 13.57
C ASP A 116 13.53 12.16 12.31
N GLU A 117 12.93 11.73 11.20
CA GLU A 117 12.92 12.43 9.92
C GLU A 117 11.53 12.99 9.60
N VAL A 118 11.43 13.77 8.54
CA VAL A 118 10.16 14.32 8.05
C VAL A 118 9.85 13.74 6.68
N PHE A 119 8.76 12.97 6.59
CA PHE A 119 8.21 12.55 5.32
C PHE A 119 7.29 13.66 4.78
N GLU A 120 7.80 14.40 3.82
CA GLU A 120 7.16 15.61 3.33
C GLU A 120 6.08 15.32 2.29
N ASN A 121 4.84 15.73 2.57
CA ASN A 121 3.70 15.68 1.67
C ASN A 121 2.88 16.95 1.84
N THR A 122 3.43 18.08 1.38
CA THR A 122 2.75 19.37 1.48
C THR A 122 1.50 19.41 0.60
N LEU A 123 0.53 20.26 0.93
CA LEU A 123 -0.66 20.45 0.09
C LEU A 123 -0.34 20.77 -1.38
N PRO A 124 0.68 21.60 -1.72
CA PRO A 124 1.10 21.76 -3.12
C PRO A 124 1.57 20.45 -3.77
N MET A 125 2.35 19.62 -3.07
CA MET A 125 2.79 18.32 -3.58
C MET A 125 1.61 17.38 -3.80
N MET A 126 0.74 17.24 -2.80
CA MET A 126 -0.48 16.43 -2.90
C MET A 126 -1.34 16.83 -4.11
N ARG A 127 -1.53 18.15 -4.34
CA ARG A 127 -2.26 18.66 -5.52
C ARG A 127 -1.57 18.32 -6.83
N ALA A 128 -0.24 18.38 -6.89
CA ALA A 128 0.51 18.00 -8.09
C ALA A 128 0.33 16.51 -8.39
N PHE A 129 0.36 15.65 -7.36
CA PHE A 129 0.15 14.21 -7.49
C PHE A 129 -1.29 13.90 -7.89
N GLY A 130 -2.27 14.49 -7.22
CA GLY A 130 -3.69 14.34 -7.55
C GLY A 130 -4.00 14.77 -8.99
N LYS A 131 -3.47 15.90 -9.44
CA LYS A 131 -3.59 16.37 -10.82
C LYS A 131 -3.01 15.37 -11.83
N ARG A 132 -1.81 14.86 -11.57
CA ARG A 132 -1.17 13.84 -12.42
C ARG A 132 -2.03 12.57 -12.53
N MET A 133 -2.62 12.14 -11.42
CA MET A 133 -3.48 10.96 -11.41
C MET A 133 -4.78 11.19 -12.18
N LEU A 134 -5.38 12.39 -12.09
CA LEU A 134 -6.53 12.78 -12.91
C LEU A 134 -6.19 12.76 -14.41
N GLU A 135 -5.07 13.35 -14.80
CA GLU A 135 -4.63 13.43 -16.20
C GLU A 135 -4.36 12.05 -16.81
N ASN A 136 -3.87 11.12 -16.01
CA ASN A 136 -3.47 9.77 -16.47
C ASN A 136 -4.54 8.69 -16.16
N ASN A 137 -5.72 9.05 -15.64
CA ASN A 137 -6.77 8.12 -15.20
C ASN A 137 -6.27 7.04 -14.23
N ILE A 138 -5.40 7.44 -13.31
CA ILE A 138 -4.87 6.57 -12.25
C ILE A 138 -5.77 6.69 -11.03
N LYS A 139 -6.23 5.56 -10.46
CA LYS A 139 -6.96 5.58 -9.21
C LYS A 139 -5.98 5.71 -8.04
N PRO A 140 -6.10 6.76 -7.19
CA PRO A 140 -5.25 6.85 -6.01
C PRO A 140 -5.66 5.84 -4.94
N GLU A 141 -4.65 5.28 -4.25
CA GLU A 141 -4.78 4.80 -2.89
C GLU A 141 -4.34 5.95 -1.98
N TYR A 142 -5.31 6.58 -1.29
CA TYR A 142 -5.05 7.69 -0.38
C TYR A 142 -4.46 7.17 0.92
N GLU A 143 -3.16 7.36 1.14
CA GLU A 143 -2.47 6.92 2.36
C GLU A 143 -2.59 7.97 3.46
N CYS A 144 -3.23 7.59 4.57
CA CYS A 144 -3.50 8.49 5.69
C CYS A 144 -2.89 7.94 6.97
N PHE A 145 -2.04 8.74 7.62
CA PHE A 145 -1.36 8.41 8.86
C PHE A 145 -2.08 8.99 10.09
N ASP A 146 -3.02 9.89 9.86
CA ASP A 146 -3.90 10.47 10.90
C ASP A 146 -5.17 11.09 10.29
N MET A 147 -6.03 11.68 11.15
CA MET A 147 -7.30 12.28 10.74
C MET A 147 -7.11 13.52 9.85
N GLY A 148 -6.09 14.33 10.10
CA GLY A 148 -5.83 15.53 9.29
C GLY A 148 -5.49 15.18 7.85
N HIS A 149 -4.83 14.03 7.62
CA HIS A 149 -4.53 13.51 6.28
C HIS A 149 -5.80 13.08 5.55
N LEU A 150 -6.72 12.39 6.24
CA LEU A 150 -8.02 12.03 5.69
C LEU A 150 -8.82 13.28 5.28
N GLU A 151 -8.89 14.28 6.16
CA GLU A 151 -9.59 15.56 5.85
C GLU A 151 -8.97 16.28 4.66
N ALA A 152 -7.64 16.28 4.53
CA ALA A 152 -6.94 16.86 3.38
C ALA A 152 -7.29 16.14 2.07
N ALA A 153 -7.28 14.80 2.06
CA ALA A 153 -7.68 13.98 0.92
C ALA A 153 -9.14 14.28 0.49
N LEU A 154 -10.06 14.28 1.45
CA LEU A 154 -11.47 14.58 1.20
C LEU A 154 -11.68 15.99 0.65
N GLN A 155 -10.94 16.98 1.16
CA GLN A 155 -11.02 18.35 0.67
C GLN A 155 -10.51 18.47 -0.77
N MET A 156 -9.40 17.81 -1.11
CA MET A 156 -8.86 17.78 -2.47
C MET A 156 -9.84 17.15 -3.46
N ALA A 157 -10.42 16.01 -3.11
CA ALA A 157 -11.43 15.34 -3.94
C ALA A 157 -12.67 16.23 -4.17
N ARG A 158 -13.19 16.89 -3.12
CA ARG A 158 -14.32 17.83 -3.24
C ARG A 158 -14.02 19.03 -4.15
N ARG A 159 -12.76 19.45 -4.24
CA ARG A 159 -12.32 20.57 -5.10
C ARG A 159 -11.97 20.13 -6.52
N GLY A 160 -12.01 18.83 -6.83
CA GLY A 160 -11.57 18.31 -8.12
C GLY A 160 -10.05 18.40 -8.34
N GLU A 161 -9.28 18.50 -7.26
CA GLU A 161 -7.81 18.57 -7.29
C GLU A 161 -7.16 17.16 -7.30
N ALA A 162 -7.95 16.12 -7.04
CA ALA A 162 -7.57 14.71 -7.11
C ALA A 162 -8.79 13.86 -7.49
N PRO A 163 -8.62 12.59 -7.98
CA PRO A 163 -9.72 11.69 -8.26
C PRO A 163 -10.64 11.51 -7.04
N GLY A 164 -11.95 11.63 -7.27
CA GLY A 164 -12.97 11.55 -6.24
C GLY A 164 -13.57 10.15 -6.10
N HIS A 165 -14.86 10.12 -5.81
CA HIS A 165 -15.64 8.88 -5.58
C HIS A 165 -15.68 7.95 -6.81
N PRO A 166 -15.61 6.60 -6.63
CA PRO A 166 -15.38 5.91 -5.36
C PRO A 166 -13.92 6.00 -4.91
N MET A 167 -13.69 6.40 -3.66
CA MET A 167 -12.35 6.59 -3.10
C MET A 167 -11.84 5.30 -2.43
N GLN A 168 -10.53 5.07 -2.52
CA GLN A 168 -9.83 4.01 -1.80
C GLN A 168 -8.85 4.64 -0.81
N PHE A 169 -8.93 4.26 0.46
CA PHE A 169 -8.03 4.74 1.51
C PHE A 169 -7.15 3.61 2.04
N ASN A 170 -5.93 3.96 2.44
CA ASN A 170 -5.08 3.12 3.25
C ASN A 170 -4.73 3.84 4.55
N PHE A 171 -5.16 3.29 5.68
CA PHE A 171 -4.86 3.84 7.01
C PHE A 171 -3.59 3.19 7.56
N VAL A 172 -2.48 3.92 7.48
CA VAL A 172 -1.16 3.47 7.94
C VAL A 172 -0.96 3.93 9.38
N LEU A 173 -1.09 3.01 10.33
CA LEU A 173 -1.09 3.31 11.76
C LEU A 173 0.08 2.66 12.48
N GLY A 174 0.67 3.41 13.41
CA GLY A 174 1.77 2.94 14.25
C GLY A 174 3.15 3.42 13.81
N VAL A 175 3.23 4.30 12.81
CA VAL A 175 4.47 5.01 12.48
C VAL A 175 4.84 5.93 13.64
N PRO A 176 6.11 5.90 14.14
CA PRO A 176 6.56 6.83 15.17
C PRO A 176 6.42 8.29 14.71
N GLY A 177 5.66 9.07 15.46
CA GLY A 177 5.36 10.47 15.12
C GLY A 177 4.00 10.70 14.45
N ALA A 178 3.24 9.62 14.14
CA ALA A 178 1.87 9.66 13.63
C ALA A 178 0.87 8.99 14.60
N SER A 179 -0.35 8.73 14.13
CA SER A 179 -1.39 8.05 14.92
C SER A 179 -0.99 6.63 15.30
N SER A 180 -1.21 6.27 16.57
CA SER A 180 -0.96 4.91 17.04
C SER A 180 -1.90 3.89 16.39
N ALA A 181 -1.42 2.63 16.25
CA ALA A 181 -2.21 1.51 15.72
C ALA A 181 -3.22 1.00 16.75
N SER A 182 -4.11 1.88 17.19
CA SER A 182 -5.21 1.56 18.11
C SER A 182 -6.51 1.34 17.35
N VAL A 183 -7.38 0.48 17.88
CA VAL A 183 -8.73 0.28 17.35
C VAL A 183 -9.54 1.57 17.36
N SER A 184 -9.35 2.42 18.37
CA SER A 184 -10.05 3.70 18.47
C SER A 184 -9.69 4.64 17.33
N ASN A 185 -8.40 4.74 16.96
CA ASN A 185 -7.95 5.56 15.84
C ASN A 185 -8.48 5.01 14.51
N LEU A 186 -8.41 3.68 14.32
CA LEU A 186 -8.97 3.04 13.12
C LEU A 186 -10.47 3.30 13.01
N LEU A 187 -11.23 3.08 14.08
CA LEU A 187 -12.68 3.30 14.09
C LEU A 187 -13.03 4.78 13.79
N TRP A 188 -12.26 5.71 14.33
CA TRP A 188 -12.47 7.13 14.09
C TRP A 188 -12.27 7.49 12.62
N LEU A 189 -11.20 7.00 11.99
CA LEU A 189 -10.93 7.19 10.56
C LEU A 189 -12.03 6.56 9.69
N VAL A 190 -12.43 5.33 9.99
CA VAL A 190 -13.47 4.62 9.23
C VAL A 190 -14.83 5.34 9.30
N ASN A 191 -15.20 5.84 10.47
CA ASN A 191 -16.46 6.56 10.66
C ASN A 191 -16.52 7.91 9.92
N ALA A 192 -15.38 8.46 9.51
CA ALA A 192 -15.30 9.72 8.77
C ALA A 192 -15.30 9.53 7.24
N LEU A 193 -15.29 8.27 6.76
CA LEU A 193 -15.28 7.98 5.34
C LEU A 193 -16.59 8.35 4.65
N PRO A 194 -16.53 8.88 3.42
CA PRO A 194 -17.69 9.01 2.58
C PRO A 194 -18.31 7.65 2.26
N GLU A 195 -19.64 7.62 2.13
CA GLU A 195 -20.35 6.42 1.69
C GLU A 195 -19.80 5.89 0.36
N GLY A 196 -19.69 4.56 0.22
CA GLY A 196 -19.15 3.90 -0.96
C GLY A 196 -17.62 3.95 -1.10
N SER A 197 -16.89 4.46 -0.08
CA SER A 197 -15.44 4.32 -0.02
C SER A 197 -15.03 2.92 0.39
N THR A 198 -13.93 2.45 -0.18
CA THR A 198 -13.22 1.25 0.30
C THR A 198 -12.03 1.68 1.16
N TRP A 199 -11.61 0.82 2.08
CA TRP A 199 -10.50 1.14 2.96
C TRP A 199 -9.68 -0.09 3.35
N THR A 200 -8.39 0.14 3.46
CA THR A 200 -7.37 -0.82 3.88
C THR A 200 -6.77 -0.34 5.20
N ALA A 201 -6.38 -1.23 6.07
CA ALA A 201 -5.59 -0.91 7.26
C ALA A 201 -4.22 -1.55 7.19
N THR A 202 -3.20 -0.76 7.49
CA THR A 202 -1.79 -1.11 7.58
C THR A 202 -1.29 -0.86 8.98
N GLY A 203 -0.89 -1.90 9.68
CA GLY A 203 -0.30 -1.80 11.03
C GLY A 203 1.21 -1.93 10.98
N ILE A 204 1.94 -0.93 11.44
CA ILE A 204 3.41 -0.94 11.39
C ILE A 204 4.01 -1.83 12.47
N GLY A 205 4.98 -2.67 12.06
CA GLY A 205 5.76 -3.56 12.92
C GLY A 205 4.87 -4.55 13.69
N ARG A 206 5.00 -4.58 15.02
CA ARG A 206 4.25 -5.49 15.90
C ARG A 206 2.72 -5.37 15.82
N HIS A 207 2.22 -4.31 15.21
CA HIS A 207 0.79 -4.01 15.12
C HIS A 207 0.13 -4.60 13.87
N GLU A 208 0.90 -5.09 12.88
CA GLU A 208 0.41 -5.57 11.60
C GLU A 208 -0.77 -6.54 11.75
N PHE A 209 -0.58 -7.67 12.40
CA PHE A 209 -1.62 -8.71 12.50
C PHE A 209 -2.77 -8.34 13.43
N THR A 210 -2.50 -7.56 14.49
CA THR A 210 -3.56 -7.12 15.40
C THR A 210 -4.49 -6.13 14.68
N LEU A 211 -3.93 -5.16 13.96
CA LEU A 211 -4.72 -4.20 13.21
C LEU A 211 -5.45 -4.87 12.04
N ALA A 212 -4.80 -5.81 11.34
CA ALA A 212 -5.40 -6.61 10.29
C ALA A 212 -6.65 -7.38 10.80
N ALA A 213 -6.56 -8.01 11.96
CA ALA A 213 -7.70 -8.73 12.54
C ALA A 213 -8.90 -7.80 12.82
N HIS A 214 -8.64 -6.58 13.32
CA HIS A 214 -9.69 -5.59 13.52
C HIS A 214 -10.28 -5.11 12.19
N ALA A 215 -9.45 -4.81 11.19
CA ALA A 215 -9.92 -4.41 9.86
C ALA A 215 -10.80 -5.49 9.23
N ILE A 216 -10.40 -6.76 9.31
CA ILE A 216 -11.18 -7.89 8.79
C ILE A 216 -12.54 -7.96 9.47
N ALA A 217 -12.59 -7.85 10.80
CA ALA A 217 -13.85 -7.89 11.56
C ALA A 217 -14.77 -6.69 11.29
N MET A 218 -14.19 -5.52 10.96
CA MET A 218 -14.90 -4.28 10.67
C MET A 218 -15.33 -4.15 9.19
N GLY A 219 -14.98 -5.11 8.32
CA GLY A 219 -15.34 -5.07 6.90
C GLY A 219 -14.36 -4.36 5.98
N GLY A 220 -13.22 -3.90 6.50
CA GLY A 220 -12.15 -3.30 5.71
C GLY A 220 -11.23 -4.31 5.05
N HIS A 221 -10.28 -3.82 4.28
CA HIS A 221 -9.22 -4.61 3.65
C HIS A 221 -7.92 -4.49 4.47
N VAL A 222 -6.89 -5.25 4.11
CA VAL A 222 -5.62 -5.26 4.86
C VAL A 222 -4.43 -5.16 3.92
N ARG A 223 -3.37 -4.48 4.42
CA ARG A 223 -2.05 -4.51 3.83
C ARG A 223 -1.07 -5.10 4.85
N VAL A 224 -0.23 -6.01 4.38
CA VAL A 224 0.85 -6.65 5.13
C VAL A 224 2.07 -6.82 4.24
N GLY A 225 3.26 -6.95 4.81
CA GLY A 225 4.45 -7.22 4.02
C GLY A 225 5.73 -6.66 4.62
N PHE A 226 6.85 -6.96 3.97
CA PHE A 226 8.18 -6.60 4.44
C PHE A 226 8.43 -5.10 4.58
N GLU A 227 7.67 -4.28 3.86
CA GLU A 227 7.71 -2.84 4.05
C GLU A 227 7.26 -2.43 5.46
N ASP A 228 6.19 -3.05 5.93
CA ASP A 228 5.50 -2.64 7.16
C ASP A 228 5.96 -3.44 8.39
N ASN A 229 6.35 -4.72 8.19
CA ASN A 229 6.77 -5.62 9.26
C ASN A 229 7.62 -6.78 8.73
N LEU A 230 8.72 -7.08 9.43
CA LEU A 230 9.64 -8.17 9.08
C LEU A 230 9.41 -9.46 9.86
N TYR A 231 8.46 -9.47 10.82
CA TYR A 231 8.33 -10.57 11.79
C TYR A 231 7.01 -11.31 11.63
N LEU A 232 7.09 -12.64 11.50
CA LEU A 232 5.92 -13.52 11.56
C LEU A 232 5.32 -13.58 12.97
N SER A 233 6.19 -13.52 13.99
CA SER A 233 5.83 -13.42 15.40
C SER A 233 7.00 -12.83 16.17
N LYS A 234 6.78 -12.50 17.46
CA LYS A 234 7.82 -11.90 18.31
C LYS A 234 9.14 -12.70 18.25
N GLY A 235 10.19 -12.08 17.72
CA GLY A 235 11.52 -12.65 17.61
C GLY A 235 11.71 -13.66 16.47
N VAL A 236 10.69 -13.88 15.63
CA VAL A 236 10.75 -14.80 14.49
C VAL A 236 10.58 -14.00 13.20
N LEU A 237 11.65 -13.82 12.44
CA LEU A 237 11.60 -13.19 11.13
C LEU A 237 10.74 -14.01 10.16
N ALA A 238 9.95 -13.33 9.35
CA ALA A 238 9.26 -13.96 8.23
C ALA A 238 10.27 -14.31 7.12
N LYS A 239 10.08 -15.44 6.48
CA LYS A 239 10.96 -15.93 5.41
C LYS A 239 10.56 -15.39 4.03
N SER A 240 9.33 -14.89 3.90
CA SER A 240 8.79 -14.32 2.68
C SER A 240 7.56 -13.46 2.99
N ASN A 241 7.19 -12.58 2.06
CA ASN A 241 5.90 -11.88 2.11
C ASN A 241 4.72 -12.86 2.13
N GLY A 242 4.84 -14.00 1.44
CA GLY A 242 3.82 -15.03 1.45
C GLY A 242 3.52 -15.61 2.84
N GLU A 243 4.50 -15.70 3.76
CA GLU A 243 4.24 -16.13 5.14
C GLU A 243 3.36 -15.14 5.91
N LEU A 244 3.57 -13.82 5.68
CA LEU A 244 2.77 -12.76 6.30
C LEU A 244 1.34 -12.78 5.74
N VAL A 245 1.18 -12.87 4.41
CA VAL A 245 -0.11 -13.00 3.74
C VAL A 245 -0.85 -14.26 4.20
N ALA A 246 -0.18 -15.42 4.24
CA ALA A 246 -0.79 -16.67 4.68
C ALA A 246 -1.31 -16.60 6.11
N LYS A 247 -0.67 -15.83 6.98
CA LYS A 247 -1.14 -15.61 8.36
C LYS A 247 -2.44 -14.80 8.38
N VAL A 248 -2.54 -13.75 7.55
CA VAL A 248 -3.79 -12.97 7.41
C VAL A 248 -4.91 -13.82 6.82
N VAL A 249 -4.61 -14.64 5.81
CA VAL A 249 -5.60 -15.57 5.22
C VAL A 249 -6.18 -16.52 6.28
N ARG A 250 -5.35 -17.04 7.20
CA ARG A 250 -5.84 -17.87 8.31
C ARG A 250 -6.77 -17.09 9.24
N ILE A 251 -6.38 -15.85 9.62
CA ILE A 251 -7.22 -14.99 10.48
C ILE A 251 -8.56 -14.70 9.79
N ALA A 252 -8.56 -14.37 8.50
CA ALA A 252 -9.77 -14.09 7.75
C ALA A 252 -10.71 -15.31 7.71
N LYS A 253 -10.18 -16.51 7.46
CA LYS A 253 -10.93 -17.76 7.43
C LYS A 253 -11.57 -18.09 8.78
N GLU A 254 -10.84 -17.91 9.89
CA GLU A 254 -11.37 -18.09 11.25
C GLU A 254 -12.52 -17.10 11.56
N LEU A 255 -12.49 -15.92 10.95
CA LEU A 255 -13.57 -14.92 11.04
C LEU A 255 -14.66 -15.11 9.98
N GLY A 256 -14.60 -16.18 9.17
CA GLY A 256 -15.60 -16.51 8.14
C GLY A 256 -15.58 -15.56 6.92
N ARG A 257 -14.46 -14.88 6.67
CA ARG A 257 -14.34 -13.96 5.55
C ARG A 257 -13.53 -14.55 4.39
N GLU A 258 -14.15 -14.61 3.21
CA GLU A 258 -13.50 -15.08 1.98
C GLU A 258 -12.46 -14.08 1.47
N ILE A 259 -11.45 -14.59 0.77
CA ILE A 259 -10.39 -13.80 0.16
C ILE A 259 -10.76 -13.46 -1.28
N ALA A 260 -10.58 -12.22 -1.69
CA ALA A 260 -10.81 -11.77 -3.05
C ALA A 260 -9.69 -12.23 -3.98
N THR A 261 -10.05 -12.66 -5.17
CA THR A 261 -9.12 -12.77 -6.31
C THR A 261 -8.77 -11.37 -6.84
N SER A 262 -7.78 -11.26 -7.72
CA SER A 262 -7.43 -9.96 -8.35
C SER A 262 -8.58 -9.39 -9.17
N ASP A 263 -9.38 -10.21 -9.85
CA ASP A 263 -10.56 -9.75 -10.60
C ASP A 263 -11.65 -9.24 -9.66
N GLU A 264 -11.96 -9.98 -8.59
CA GLU A 264 -12.90 -9.54 -7.56
C GLU A 264 -12.42 -8.26 -6.84
N ALA A 265 -11.10 -8.13 -6.64
CA ALA A 265 -10.53 -6.91 -6.09
C ALA A 265 -10.73 -5.72 -7.03
N ARG A 266 -10.59 -5.90 -8.36
CA ARG A 266 -10.91 -4.84 -9.33
C ARG A 266 -12.36 -4.39 -9.26
N GLU A 267 -13.29 -5.33 -9.15
CA GLU A 267 -14.72 -5.01 -8.99
C GLU A 267 -14.96 -4.21 -7.71
N ILE A 268 -14.44 -4.68 -6.57
CA ILE A 268 -14.58 -4.01 -5.27
C ILE A 268 -13.96 -2.60 -5.31
N LEU A 269 -12.78 -2.46 -5.92
CA LEU A 269 -12.07 -1.20 -6.06
C LEU A 269 -12.62 -0.32 -7.19
N SER A 270 -13.63 -0.78 -7.93
CA SER A 270 -14.20 -0.07 -9.09
C SER A 270 -13.12 0.31 -10.13
N LEU A 271 -12.19 -0.58 -10.38
CA LEU A 271 -11.21 -0.44 -11.44
C LEU A 271 -11.82 -0.88 -12.77
N PRO A 272 -11.39 -0.29 -13.91
CA PRO A 272 -11.85 -0.75 -15.21
C PRO A 272 -11.40 -2.21 -15.45
N PRO A 273 -12.17 -3.00 -16.21
CA PRO A 273 -11.74 -4.32 -16.62
C PRO A 273 -10.41 -4.23 -17.35
N ARG A 274 -9.50 -5.15 -17.09
CA ARG A 274 -8.22 -5.22 -17.80
C ARG A 274 -8.46 -5.45 -19.30
N LYS A 275 -7.77 -4.67 -20.13
CA LYS A 275 -7.87 -4.79 -21.61
C LYS A 275 -7.05 -5.96 -22.11
#